data_f35ccf472a07d62436ba0150787fbb9f
#
_entry.id   f35ccf472a07d62436ba0150787fbb9f
#
_cell.length_a   1.000
_cell.length_b   1.000
_cell.length_c   1.000
_cell.angle_alpha   90.00
_cell.angle_beta   90.00
_cell.angle_gamma   90.00
#
_symmetry.space_group_name_H-M   'P 1'
#
loop_
_entity.id
_entity.type
_entity.pdbx_description
1 polymer ?
#
loop_
_entity_poly.entity_id
_entity_poly.type
_entity_poly.pdbx_seq_one_letter_code
_entity_poly.pdbx_strand_id
1 'polypeptide(L)'
;MLRPASMDELDSLRRRLRQRAQHRDVYIHSSGLAELRELPEGVLGGRAAAIDAGAPLDDDGVIDLYLRELDYEFFVEPWGPEVTDEGGNLRLHIVGPSAWPFSALDRFIPAWVAWLDLEDRRDRAADSLLDRLIGGRLIA
;
A
#
# COMPACT_ATOMS: atom_id res chain seq x y z
N MET A 1 2.56 -2.88 -15.37
CA MET A 1 1.48 -2.46 -14.46
C MET A 1 0.21 -3.22 -14.78
N LEU A 2 -0.40 -3.76 -13.78
CA LEU A 2 -1.67 -4.45 -13.93
C LEU A 2 -2.79 -3.42 -14.13
N ARG A 3 -3.47 -3.49 -15.26
CA ARG A 3 -4.64 -2.65 -15.52
C ARG A 3 -5.89 -3.43 -15.21
N PRO A 4 -6.84 -2.88 -14.46
CA PRO A 4 -8.12 -3.54 -14.30
C PRO A 4 -8.85 -3.55 -15.64
N ALA A 5 -9.43 -4.69 -16.01
CA ALA A 5 -10.25 -4.76 -17.20
C ALA A 5 -11.57 -3.97 -17.00
N SER A 6 -11.99 -3.80 -15.74
CA SER A 6 -13.18 -3.05 -15.38
C SER A 6 -13.07 -2.52 -13.96
N MET A 7 -13.88 -1.50 -13.64
CA MET A 7 -14.00 -1.00 -12.27
C MET A 7 -14.56 -2.08 -11.33
N ASP A 8 -15.35 -3.00 -11.83
CA ASP A 8 -15.89 -4.10 -11.04
C ASP A 8 -14.79 -5.04 -10.54
N GLU A 9 -13.80 -5.35 -11.40
CA GLU A 9 -12.64 -6.15 -11.01
C GLU A 9 -11.80 -5.45 -9.95
N LEU A 10 -11.61 -4.14 -10.10
CA LEU A 10 -10.88 -3.33 -9.14
C LEU A 10 -11.59 -3.29 -7.79
N ASP A 11 -12.90 -3.06 -7.80
CA ASP A 11 -13.71 -3.07 -6.59
C ASP A 11 -13.70 -4.44 -5.91
N SER A 12 -13.72 -5.51 -6.69
CA SER A 12 -13.64 -6.87 -6.17
C SER A 12 -12.30 -7.12 -5.47
N LEU A 13 -11.19 -6.71 -6.08
CA LEU A 13 -9.85 -6.85 -5.50
C LEU A 13 -9.76 -6.04 -4.21
N ARG A 14 -10.20 -4.78 -4.24
CA ARG A 14 -10.23 -3.90 -3.07
C ARG A 14 -11.03 -4.50 -1.92
N ARG A 15 -12.22 -5.04 -2.23
CA ARG A 15 -13.09 -5.65 -1.24
C ARG A 15 -12.43 -6.86 -0.59
N ARG A 16 -11.78 -7.70 -1.38
CA ARG A 16 -11.04 -8.87 -0.86
C ARG A 16 -9.91 -8.45 0.06
N LEU A 17 -9.14 -7.44 -0.34
CA LEU A 17 -8.06 -6.92 0.50
C LEU A 17 -8.59 -6.34 1.81
N ARG A 18 -9.69 -5.61 1.75
CA ARG A 18 -10.30 -5.01 2.96
C ARG A 18 -10.91 -6.04 3.91
N GLN A 19 -11.64 -7.00 3.36
CA GLN A 19 -12.33 -8.01 4.18
C GLN A 19 -11.38 -9.01 4.82
N ARG A 20 -10.22 -9.23 4.20
CA ARG A 20 -9.26 -10.25 4.63
C ARG A 20 -7.96 -9.68 5.13
N ALA A 21 -7.88 -8.37 5.23
CA ALA A 21 -6.73 -7.67 5.78
C ALA A 21 -7.11 -6.99 7.09
N GLN A 22 -6.19 -7.03 8.04
CA GLN A 22 -6.26 -6.18 9.22
C GLN A 22 -5.51 -4.89 8.90
N HIS A 23 -6.14 -3.76 9.17
CA HIS A 23 -5.55 -2.44 8.94
C HIS A 23 -5.17 -1.83 10.28
N ARG A 24 -3.92 -1.41 10.42
CA ARG A 24 -3.42 -0.78 11.63
C ARG A 24 -2.53 0.40 11.29
N ASP A 25 -2.79 1.52 11.93
CA ASP A 25 -1.89 2.67 11.92
C ASP A 25 -1.00 2.57 13.14
N VAL A 26 0.31 2.53 12.93
CA VAL A 26 1.27 2.37 14.02
C VAL A 26 2.42 3.35 13.86
N TYR A 27 3.12 3.54 14.96
CA TYR A 27 4.39 4.26 14.98
C TYR A 27 5.51 3.30 15.35
N ILE A 28 6.59 3.33 14.58
CA ILE A 28 7.82 2.61 14.87
C ILE A 28 9.02 3.55 14.74
N HIS A 29 10.15 3.14 15.30
CA HIS A 29 11.40 3.89 15.16
C HIS A 29 11.78 4.02 13.68
N SER A 30 12.38 5.16 13.33
CA SER A 30 12.79 5.46 11.94
C SER A 30 13.71 4.40 11.33
N SER A 31 14.56 3.78 12.13
CA SER A 31 15.44 2.70 11.67
C SER A 31 14.64 1.47 11.23
N GLY A 32 13.57 1.12 11.97
CA GLY A 32 12.68 0.05 11.62
C GLY A 32 11.88 0.36 10.35
N LEU A 33 11.44 1.60 10.22
CA LEU A 33 10.73 2.05 9.04
C LEU A 33 11.59 1.91 7.78
N ALA A 34 12.86 2.29 7.87
CA ALA A 34 13.81 2.18 6.77
C ALA A 34 14.03 0.72 6.35
N GLU A 35 14.15 -0.20 7.32
CA GLU A 35 14.27 -1.63 7.03
C GLU A 35 13.01 -2.19 6.35
N LEU A 36 11.84 -1.81 6.84
CA LEU A 36 10.58 -2.29 6.28
C LEU A 36 10.34 -1.79 4.86
N ARG A 37 10.82 -0.59 4.53
CA ARG A 37 10.74 -0.05 3.17
C ARG A 37 11.50 -0.93 2.16
N GLU A 38 12.56 -1.57 2.58
CA GLU A 38 13.40 -2.43 1.75
C GLU A 38 13.07 -3.93 1.90
N LEU A 39 12.06 -4.26 2.69
CA LEU A 39 11.72 -5.65 3.00
C LEU A 39 11.22 -6.40 1.76
N PRO A 40 11.92 -7.46 1.30
CA PRO A 40 11.51 -8.20 0.10
C PRO A 40 10.15 -8.87 0.22
N GLU A 41 9.75 -9.27 1.42
CA GLU A 41 8.48 -9.93 1.70
C GLU A 41 7.29 -8.97 1.70
N GLY A 42 7.56 -7.67 1.76
CA GLY A 42 6.53 -6.65 1.81
C GLY A 42 6.20 -6.09 0.43
N VAL A 43 4.97 -5.63 0.29
CA VAL A 43 4.51 -4.92 -0.91
C VAL A 43 4.07 -3.52 -0.50
N LEU A 44 4.67 -2.51 -1.10
CA LEU A 44 4.40 -1.12 -0.76
C LEU A 44 3.14 -0.62 -1.47
N GLY A 45 2.33 0.14 -0.72
CA GLY A 45 1.12 0.76 -1.24
C GLY A 45 1.16 2.28 -1.12
N GLY A 46 0.00 2.90 -1.15
CA GLY A 46 -0.17 4.32 -0.90
C GLY A 46 0.69 5.23 -1.77
N ARG A 47 1.30 6.24 -1.17
CA ARG A 47 2.14 7.20 -1.89
C ARG A 47 3.36 6.57 -2.53
N ALA A 48 4.00 5.60 -1.88
CA ALA A 48 5.17 4.92 -2.45
C ALA A 48 4.83 4.24 -3.78
N ALA A 49 3.70 3.54 -3.83
CA ALA A 49 3.23 2.92 -5.07
C ALA A 49 2.84 3.96 -6.13
N ALA A 50 2.24 5.07 -5.70
CA ALA A 50 1.88 6.17 -6.60
C ALA A 50 3.12 6.81 -7.22
N ILE A 51 4.15 7.07 -6.43
CA ILE A 51 5.41 7.62 -6.90
C ILE A 51 6.09 6.66 -7.88
N ASP A 52 6.12 5.37 -7.56
CA ASP A 52 6.65 4.36 -8.47
C ASP A 52 5.91 4.33 -9.81
N ALA A 53 4.61 4.56 -9.80
CA ALA A 53 3.78 4.64 -11.01
C ALA A 53 3.97 5.94 -11.79
N GLY A 54 4.81 6.86 -11.29
CA GLY A 54 5.16 8.11 -11.97
C GLY A 54 4.36 9.33 -11.54
N ALA A 55 3.56 9.24 -10.48
CA ALA A 55 2.85 10.41 -9.96
C ALA A 55 3.85 11.44 -9.40
N PRO A 56 3.68 12.74 -9.70
CA PRO A 56 4.60 13.79 -9.26
C PRO A 56 4.32 14.19 -7.81
N LEU A 57 4.63 13.29 -6.88
CA LEU A 57 4.37 13.45 -5.46
C LEU A 57 5.67 13.39 -4.67
N ASP A 58 5.67 14.04 -3.50
CA ASP A 58 6.73 13.89 -2.52
C ASP A 58 6.36 12.78 -1.54
N ASP A 59 7.39 12.10 -1.03
CA ASP A 59 7.24 11.14 0.05
C ASP A 59 6.91 11.91 1.34
N ASP A 60 5.83 11.52 2.02
CA ASP A 60 5.41 12.16 3.26
C ASP A 60 5.97 11.47 4.51
N GLY A 61 6.83 10.48 4.33
CA GLY A 61 7.42 9.73 5.44
C GLY A 61 6.51 8.65 6.02
N VAL A 62 5.29 8.53 5.52
CA VAL A 62 4.37 7.46 5.93
C VAL A 62 4.44 6.33 4.92
N ILE A 63 4.60 5.11 5.41
CA ILE A 63 4.65 3.91 4.56
C ILE A 63 3.34 3.15 4.69
N ASP A 64 2.75 2.79 3.55
CA ASP A 64 1.72 1.76 3.48
C ASP A 64 2.39 0.45 3.12
N LEU A 65 2.24 -0.57 3.95
CA LEU A 65 2.92 -1.84 3.78
C LEU A 65 1.94 -3.00 3.88
N TYR A 66 1.88 -3.79 2.81
CA TYR A 66 1.11 -5.04 2.76
C TYR A 66 2.02 -6.19 3.15
N LEU A 67 1.62 -6.96 4.14
CA LEU A 67 2.37 -8.12 4.66
C LEU A 67 1.45 -9.29 4.93
N ARG A 68 2.00 -10.49 4.81
CA ARG A 68 1.36 -11.67 5.38
C ARG A 68 1.47 -11.64 6.89
N GLU A 69 0.56 -12.34 7.57
CA GLU A 69 0.51 -12.37 9.02
C GLU A 69 1.82 -12.85 9.65
N LEU A 70 2.42 -13.92 9.11
CA LEU A 70 3.70 -14.43 9.61
C LEU A 70 4.85 -13.43 9.40
N ASP A 71 4.84 -12.71 8.29
CA ASP A 71 5.86 -11.70 8.01
C ASP A 71 5.71 -10.50 8.96
N TYR A 72 4.48 -10.14 9.31
CA TYR A 72 4.24 -9.14 10.33
C TYR A 72 4.86 -9.54 11.68
N GLU A 73 4.58 -10.76 12.14
CA GLU A 73 5.10 -11.25 13.40
C GLU A 73 6.62 -11.30 13.42
N PHE A 74 7.24 -11.66 12.31
CA PHE A 74 8.68 -11.82 12.23
C PHE A 74 9.42 -10.49 12.02
N PHE A 75 8.90 -9.60 11.17
CA PHE A 75 9.64 -8.40 10.75
C PHE A 75 9.18 -7.11 11.41
N VAL A 76 7.92 -7.01 11.81
CA VAL A 76 7.37 -5.76 12.35
C VAL A 76 7.25 -5.80 13.87
N GLU A 77 6.67 -6.86 14.41
CA GLU A 77 6.41 -6.97 15.84
C GLU A 77 7.64 -6.76 16.71
N PRO A 78 8.85 -7.26 16.33
CA PRO A 78 10.07 -7.01 17.11
C PRO A 78 10.44 -5.53 17.26
N TRP A 79 9.98 -4.64 16.40
CA TRP A 79 10.20 -3.21 16.52
C TRP A 79 9.32 -2.53 17.56
N GLY A 80 8.40 -3.26 18.19
CA GLY A 80 7.49 -2.72 19.19
C GLY A 80 6.54 -1.64 18.65
N PRO A 81 5.76 -1.94 17.60
CA PRO A 81 4.89 -0.94 17.01
C PRO A 81 3.87 -0.44 18.02
N GLU A 82 3.67 0.87 18.07
CA GLU A 82 2.65 1.51 18.90
C GLU A 82 1.44 1.83 18.03
N VAL A 83 0.28 1.26 18.39
CA VAL A 83 -0.98 1.55 17.70
C VAL A 83 -1.36 3.00 18.01
N THR A 84 -1.70 3.74 16.96
CA THR A 84 -2.07 5.15 17.08
C THR A 84 -3.31 5.42 16.23
N ASP A 85 -4.15 6.32 16.72
CA ASP A 85 -5.34 6.76 15.96
C ASP A 85 -4.97 7.82 14.92
N GLU A 86 -3.90 8.57 15.18
CA GLU A 86 -3.44 9.64 14.28
C GLU A 86 -1.91 9.74 14.31
N GLY A 87 -1.34 10.11 13.18
CA GLY A 87 0.06 10.48 13.11
C GLY A 87 1.06 9.33 13.11
N GLY A 88 0.64 8.12 12.85
CA GLY A 88 1.54 6.99 12.66
C GLY A 88 2.41 7.18 11.41
N ASN A 89 3.56 6.52 11.40
CA ASN A 89 4.46 6.53 10.24
C ASN A 89 4.38 5.25 9.41
N LEU A 90 3.61 4.26 9.86
CA LEU A 90 3.44 3.00 9.17
C LEU A 90 1.97 2.59 9.18
N ARG A 91 1.42 2.36 8.00
CA ARG A 91 0.09 1.82 7.82
C ARG A 91 0.21 0.38 7.36
N LEU A 92 -0.19 -0.53 8.23
CA LEU A 92 -0.07 -1.94 7.99
C LEU A 92 -1.37 -2.50 7.41
N HIS A 93 -1.21 -3.31 6.37
CA HIS A 93 -2.26 -4.09 5.76
C HIS A 93 -1.86 -5.55 5.88
N ILE A 94 -2.32 -6.21 6.95
CA ILE A 94 -1.95 -7.59 7.27
C ILE A 94 -2.95 -8.51 6.59
N VAL A 95 -2.50 -9.24 5.58
CA VAL A 95 -3.35 -10.08 4.75
C VAL A 95 -3.19 -11.54 5.15
N GLY A 96 -4.31 -12.23 5.32
CA GLY A 96 -4.29 -13.66 5.60
C GLY A 96 -3.69 -14.46 4.45
N PRO A 97 -3.11 -15.65 4.75
CA PRO A 97 -2.34 -16.41 3.74
C PRO A 97 -3.18 -16.84 2.53
N SER A 98 -4.45 -17.13 2.72
CA SER A 98 -5.34 -17.51 1.61
C SER A 98 -5.80 -16.33 0.75
N ALA A 99 -5.56 -15.11 1.19
CA ALA A 99 -5.99 -13.89 0.51
C ALA A 99 -4.84 -13.12 -0.14
N TRP A 100 -3.60 -13.58 0.01
CA TRP A 100 -2.42 -12.90 -0.53
C TRP A 100 -2.44 -12.94 -2.06
N PRO A 101 -2.65 -11.80 -2.73
CA PRO A 101 -2.81 -11.77 -4.19
C PRO A 101 -1.52 -11.45 -4.94
N PHE A 102 -0.42 -11.23 -4.22
CA PHE A 102 0.81 -10.74 -4.83
C PHE A 102 1.79 -11.87 -5.13
N SER A 103 2.60 -11.70 -6.18
CA SER A 103 3.70 -12.60 -6.48
C SER A 103 4.94 -12.23 -5.67
N ALA A 104 5.93 -13.13 -5.62
CA ALA A 104 7.19 -12.87 -4.94
C ALA A 104 8.00 -11.73 -5.58
N LEU A 105 7.67 -11.34 -6.80
CA LEU A 105 8.34 -10.26 -7.53
C LEU A 105 7.67 -8.90 -7.36
N ASP A 106 6.48 -8.86 -6.81
CA ASP A 106 5.75 -7.61 -6.62
C ASP A 106 6.35 -6.81 -5.46
N ARG A 107 6.81 -5.59 -5.76
CA ARG A 107 7.32 -4.63 -4.76
C ARG A 107 6.28 -3.57 -4.41
N PHE A 108 5.37 -3.31 -5.33
CA PHE A 108 4.33 -2.29 -5.19
C PHE A 108 2.98 -2.87 -5.55
N ILE A 109 1.94 -2.42 -4.87
CA ILE A 109 0.58 -2.76 -5.27
C ILE A 109 0.28 -2.12 -6.63
N PRO A 110 -0.67 -2.66 -7.40
CA PRO A 110 -1.09 -2.03 -8.64
C PRO A 110 -1.52 -0.59 -8.44
N ALA A 111 -1.18 0.28 -9.39
CA ALA A 111 -1.41 1.73 -9.25
C ALA A 111 -2.89 2.08 -9.01
N TRP A 112 -3.82 1.34 -9.61
CA TRP A 112 -5.25 1.57 -9.38
C TRP A 112 -5.68 1.22 -7.96
N VAL A 113 -5.07 0.21 -7.35
CA VAL A 113 -5.31 -0.12 -5.94
C VAL A 113 -4.72 0.96 -5.04
N ALA A 114 -3.53 1.47 -5.38
CA ALA A 114 -2.92 2.59 -4.67
C ALA A 114 -3.83 3.84 -4.72
N TRP A 115 -4.42 4.12 -5.87
CA TRP A 115 -5.38 5.23 -6.00
C TRP A 115 -6.58 5.05 -5.06
N LEU A 116 -7.15 3.85 -5.00
CA LEU A 116 -8.27 3.58 -4.09
C LEU A 116 -7.86 3.74 -2.62
N ASP A 117 -6.67 3.28 -2.25
CA ASP A 117 -6.16 3.45 -0.88
C ASP A 117 -6.03 4.93 -0.52
N LEU A 118 -5.53 5.75 -1.44
CA LEU A 118 -5.41 7.20 -1.23
C LEU A 118 -6.79 7.88 -1.15
N GLU A 119 -7.73 7.49 -2.01
CA GLU A 119 -9.11 7.98 -1.97
C GLU A 119 -9.78 7.68 -0.62
N ASP A 120 -9.59 6.48 -0.11
CA ASP A 120 -10.16 6.08 1.17
C ASP A 120 -9.67 6.92 2.33
N ARG A 121 -8.43 7.39 2.25
CA ARG A 121 -7.84 8.27 3.26
C ARG A 121 -8.08 9.74 3.00
N ARG A 122 -8.78 10.07 1.93
CA ARG A 122 -8.97 11.44 1.47
C ARG A 122 -7.64 12.18 1.26
N ASP A 123 -6.63 11.44 0.79
CA ASP A 123 -5.33 12.00 0.46
C ASP A 123 -5.42 12.71 -0.89
N ARG A 124 -4.99 13.96 -0.93
CA ARG A 124 -4.99 14.75 -2.18
C ARG A 124 -4.09 14.15 -3.26
N ALA A 125 -3.14 13.32 -2.86
CA ALA A 125 -2.30 12.58 -3.79
C ALA A 125 -3.11 11.68 -4.73
N ALA A 126 -4.34 11.29 -4.34
CA ALA A 126 -5.23 10.51 -5.20
C ALA A 126 -5.53 11.21 -6.51
N ASP A 127 -5.75 12.53 -6.50
CA ASP A 127 -6.05 13.31 -7.69
C ASP A 127 -4.87 13.31 -8.66
N SER A 128 -3.65 13.49 -8.15
CA SER A 128 -2.43 13.47 -8.97
C SER A 128 -2.19 12.10 -9.58
N LEU A 129 -2.42 11.03 -8.83
CA LEU A 129 -2.29 9.67 -9.33
C LEU A 129 -3.37 9.37 -10.39
N LEU A 130 -4.61 9.80 -10.16
CA LEU A 130 -5.70 9.61 -11.10
C LEU A 130 -5.39 10.29 -12.44
N ASP A 131 -4.92 11.53 -12.41
CA ASP A 131 -4.52 12.26 -13.61
C ASP A 131 -3.46 11.51 -14.39
N ARG A 132 -2.48 10.95 -13.68
CA ARG A 132 -1.42 10.14 -14.29
C ARG A 132 -1.96 8.89 -14.96
N LEU A 133 -2.86 8.17 -14.28
CA LEU A 133 -3.46 6.94 -14.79
C LEU A 133 -4.33 7.20 -16.01
N ILE A 134 -5.15 8.25 -15.97
CA ILE A 134 -6.01 8.64 -17.08
C ILE A 134 -5.18 9.16 -18.25
N GLY A 135 -4.21 10.03 -17.98
CA GLY A 135 -3.32 10.58 -19.00
C GLY A 135 -2.53 9.49 -19.72
N GLY A 136 -2.03 8.51 -18.97
CA GLY A 136 -1.35 7.35 -19.55
C GLY A 136 -2.24 6.50 -20.44
N ARG A 137 -3.52 6.40 -20.10
CA ARG A 137 -4.51 5.67 -20.94
C ARG A 137 -4.86 6.43 -22.21
N LEU A 138 -4.92 7.75 -22.13
CA LEU A 138 -5.24 8.58 -23.30
C LEU A 138 -4.08 8.66 -24.30
N ILE A 139 -2.87 8.54 -23.81
CA ILE A 139 -1.65 8.60 -24.63
C ILE A 139 -1.32 7.22 -25.21
N ALA A 140 -1.68 6.19 -24.50
CA ALA A 140 -1.49 4.82 -24.96
C ALA A 140 -2.58 4.44 -25.95
#